data_7fe1a578d36e6d26b1f987dfd5f67d9a
#
_entry.id   7fe1a578d36e6d26b1f987dfd5f67d9a
#
_cell.length_a   1.000
_cell.length_b   1.000
_cell.length_c   1.000
_cell.angle_alpha   90.00
_cell.angle_beta   90.00
_cell.angle_gamma   90.00
#
_symmetry.space_group_name_H-M   'P 1'
#
loop_
_entity.id
_entity.type
_entity.pdbx_description
1 polymer ?
#
loop_
_entity_poly.entity_id
_entity_poly.type
_entity_poly.pdbx_seq_one_letter_code
_entity_poly.pdbx_strand_id
1 'polypeptide(L)'
;VGASLFFSFHKNQTTLSRKALIRTGRRMLLIFLIGIFINSYPQWMTDYSQLRIMGVLQRIALAYGMAALIVLITPCRRLPVVVAAILLIYWGILYFLGGPDPYSLHTNATIAFDRAILGENHLYQGFGIPFDPEGILSSLPSVATVLTGYLAGMMISETARDRAPVQLSFFGIVFTIAGYLWGFIFPVNKPLWTSSYVLYTAGLASLLFALLIYLIDLRGYKKWSLLFSVFGRNPLFLFILSVVWGKTLRLLIHIPDGRNNTLTGSAWLYQNVFAPPAGNLNGSLAYAMAHIIFFWLIGYVLYKRRIFVKV
;
A
#
# COMPACT_ATOMS: atom_id res chain seq x y z
N VAL A 1 -4.48 -0.90 -6.79
CA VAL A 1 -4.62 0.48 -7.30
C VAL A 1 -4.48 0.49 -8.82
N GLY A 2 -3.34 0.04 -9.39
CA GLY A 2 -3.06 0.12 -10.83
C GLY A 2 -4.10 -0.58 -11.72
N ALA A 3 -4.38 -1.87 -11.49
CA ALA A 3 -5.42 -2.59 -12.23
C ALA A 3 -6.80 -1.93 -12.11
N SER A 4 -7.15 -1.46 -10.90
CA SER A 4 -8.42 -0.73 -10.69
C SER A 4 -8.46 0.59 -11.45
N LEU A 5 -7.32 1.28 -11.60
CA LEU A 5 -7.20 2.50 -12.41
C LEU A 5 -7.48 2.18 -13.89
N PHE A 6 -6.89 1.10 -14.42
CA PHE A 6 -7.15 0.66 -15.79
C PHE A 6 -8.63 0.41 -16.02
N PHE A 7 -9.27 -0.45 -15.21
CA PHE A 7 -10.68 -0.77 -15.38
C PHE A 7 -11.61 0.44 -15.23
N SER A 8 -11.25 1.38 -14.34
CA SER A 8 -12.00 2.63 -14.18
C SER A 8 -11.89 3.53 -15.41
N PHE A 9 -10.70 3.67 -15.97
CA PHE A 9 -10.45 4.51 -17.15
C PHE A 9 -11.03 3.88 -18.41
N HIS A 10 -10.81 2.59 -18.60
CA HIS A 10 -11.35 1.83 -19.75
C HIS A 10 -12.89 1.84 -19.76
N LYS A 11 -13.53 1.53 -18.62
CA LYS A 11 -15.00 1.56 -18.50
C LYS A 11 -15.62 2.91 -18.84
N ASN A 12 -14.95 3.99 -18.44
CA ASN A 12 -15.46 5.35 -18.63
C ASN A 12 -14.91 6.01 -19.90
N GLN A 13 -14.17 5.28 -20.75
CA GLN A 13 -13.47 5.81 -21.93
C GLN A 13 -12.74 7.13 -21.60
N THR A 14 -11.99 7.11 -20.48
CA THR A 14 -11.42 8.34 -19.92
C THR A 14 -10.27 8.82 -20.79
N THR A 15 -10.46 9.98 -21.39
CA THR A 15 -9.44 10.71 -22.14
C THR A 15 -8.98 11.93 -21.34
N LEU A 16 -7.87 12.54 -21.76
CA LEU A 16 -7.36 13.76 -21.14
C LEU A 16 -8.42 14.87 -21.29
N SER A 17 -8.98 15.26 -20.17
CA SER A 17 -10.00 16.32 -20.11
C SER A 17 -9.97 17.00 -18.73
N ARG A 18 -10.44 18.25 -18.68
CA ARG A 18 -10.56 18.97 -17.39
C ARG A 18 -11.36 18.16 -16.35
N LYS A 19 -12.42 17.47 -16.80
CA LYS A 19 -13.24 16.62 -15.92
C LYS A 19 -12.45 15.42 -15.37
N ALA A 20 -11.61 14.79 -16.18
CA ALA A 20 -10.75 13.68 -15.75
C ALA A 20 -9.70 14.17 -14.74
N LEU A 21 -9.05 15.31 -14.99
CA LEU A 21 -8.06 15.90 -14.10
C LEU A 21 -8.68 16.28 -12.74
N ILE A 22 -9.83 16.95 -12.73
CA ILE A 22 -10.53 17.32 -11.49
C ILE A 22 -10.93 16.08 -10.69
N ARG A 23 -11.46 15.03 -11.34
CA ARG A 23 -11.84 13.79 -10.68
C ARG A 23 -10.62 13.10 -10.06
N THR A 24 -9.52 12.99 -10.79
CA THR A 24 -8.27 12.39 -10.32
C THR A 24 -7.68 13.20 -9.16
N GLY A 25 -7.59 14.52 -9.30
CA GLY A 25 -7.08 15.43 -8.28
C GLY A 25 -7.93 15.38 -6.99
N ARG A 26 -9.27 15.41 -7.13
CA ARG A 26 -10.18 15.29 -5.97
C ARG A 26 -9.96 13.97 -5.22
N ARG A 27 -9.85 12.85 -5.94
CA ARG A 27 -9.64 11.54 -5.31
C ARG A 27 -8.27 11.46 -4.64
N MET A 28 -7.21 11.95 -5.31
CA MET A 28 -5.87 12.05 -4.74
C MET A 28 -5.89 12.88 -3.45
N LEU A 29 -6.49 14.08 -3.48
CA LEU A 29 -6.60 14.98 -2.33
C LEU A 29 -7.37 14.34 -1.17
N LEU A 30 -8.52 13.71 -1.44
CA LEU A 30 -9.33 13.07 -0.41
C LEU A 30 -8.56 11.93 0.28
N ILE A 31 -7.88 11.06 -0.48
CA ILE A 31 -7.09 9.97 0.10
C ILE A 31 -5.93 10.53 0.92
N PHE A 32 -5.27 11.59 0.45
CA PHE A 32 -4.19 12.27 1.16
C PHE A 32 -4.67 12.86 2.49
N LEU A 33 -5.78 13.59 2.47
CA LEU A 33 -6.36 14.20 3.68
C LEU A 33 -6.85 13.15 4.69
N ILE A 34 -7.44 12.04 4.23
CA ILE A 34 -7.77 10.91 5.11
C ILE A 34 -6.50 10.36 5.76
N GLY A 35 -5.39 10.29 5.04
CA GLY A 35 -4.10 9.88 5.60
C GLY A 35 -3.60 10.83 6.68
N ILE A 36 -3.70 12.16 6.48
CA ILE A 36 -3.38 13.16 7.49
C ILE A 36 -4.28 12.99 8.73
N PHE A 37 -5.59 12.83 8.52
CA PHE A 37 -6.54 12.57 9.62
C PHE A 37 -6.14 11.33 10.44
N ILE A 38 -5.77 10.22 9.80
CA ILE A 38 -5.32 9.01 10.49
C ILE A 38 -4.00 9.26 11.24
N ASN A 39 -3.07 10.01 10.67
CA ASN A 39 -1.80 10.32 11.31
C ASN A 39 -2.01 11.20 12.55
N SER A 40 -2.91 12.18 12.50
CA SER A 40 -3.23 13.08 13.61
C SER A 40 -4.08 12.44 14.72
N TYR A 41 -4.83 11.37 14.43
CA TYR A 41 -5.66 10.69 15.42
C TYR A 41 -4.80 9.95 16.48
N PRO A 42 -5.10 10.00 17.79
CA PRO A 42 -6.19 10.73 18.46
C PRO A 42 -5.80 12.15 18.93
N GLN A 43 -4.59 12.62 18.64
CA GLN A 43 -4.03 13.88 19.13
C GLN A 43 -4.37 15.09 18.25
N TRP A 44 -5.37 14.98 17.42
CA TRP A 44 -5.79 15.95 16.39
C TRP A 44 -6.13 17.35 16.88
N MET A 45 -6.20 17.57 18.20
CA MET A 45 -6.52 18.88 18.79
C MET A 45 -5.41 19.46 19.68
N THR A 46 -4.27 18.79 19.84
CA THR A 46 -3.30 19.19 20.87
C THR A 46 -1.99 19.75 20.34
N ASP A 47 -1.35 19.06 19.41
CA ASP A 47 -0.05 19.50 18.88
C ASP A 47 0.19 18.97 17.46
N TYR A 48 0.39 19.88 16.53
CA TYR A 48 0.74 19.56 15.14
C TYR A 48 2.23 19.69 14.85
N SER A 49 3.05 20.15 15.79
CA SER A 49 4.49 20.34 15.59
C SER A 49 5.25 19.04 15.31
N GLN A 50 4.69 17.92 15.78
CA GLN A 50 5.24 16.57 15.61
C GLN A 50 4.36 15.70 14.67
N LEU A 51 3.44 16.32 13.93
CA LEU A 51 2.54 15.57 13.06
C LEU A 51 3.30 14.93 11.89
N ARG A 52 3.30 13.62 11.83
CA ARG A 52 3.80 12.90 10.65
C ARG A 52 2.95 13.22 9.42
N ILE A 53 3.55 13.82 8.38
CA ILE A 53 2.84 14.26 7.17
C ILE A 53 2.67 13.08 6.21
N MET A 54 3.74 12.34 5.92
CA MET A 54 3.69 11.21 5.00
C MET A 54 3.17 9.94 5.69
N GLY A 55 2.77 8.96 4.92
CA GLY A 55 2.26 7.68 5.38
C GLY A 55 1.66 6.88 4.23
N VAL A 56 1.10 5.72 4.54
CA VAL A 56 0.63 4.75 3.53
C VAL A 56 -0.42 5.36 2.59
N LEU A 57 -1.43 6.08 3.11
CA LEU A 57 -2.47 6.66 2.27
C LEU A 57 -1.96 7.83 1.44
N GLN A 58 -1.06 8.64 1.99
CA GLN A 58 -0.44 9.75 1.27
C GLN A 58 0.40 9.24 0.10
N ARG A 59 1.20 8.19 0.32
CA ARG A 59 1.92 7.51 -0.77
C ARG A 59 0.98 6.95 -1.83
N ILE A 60 -0.10 6.26 -1.42
CA ILE A 60 -1.11 5.75 -2.36
C ILE A 60 -1.75 6.89 -3.15
N ALA A 61 -2.06 8.02 -2.51
CA ALA A 61 -2.64 9.18 -3.15
C ALA A 61 -1.70 9.78 -4.21
N LEU A 62 -0.42 10.01 -3.85
CA LEU A 62 0.59 10.53 -4.75
C LEU A 62 0.86 9.58 -5.92
N ALA A 63 1.09 8.30 -5.62
CA ALA A 63 1.33 7.29 -6.67
C ALA A 63 0.13 7.13 -7.62
N TYR A 64 -1.09 7.12 -7.09
CA TYR A 64 -2.31 7.09 -7.88
C TYR A 64 -2.44 8.33 -8.78
N GLY A 65 -2.30 9.54 -8.19
CA GLY A 65 -2.46 10.79 -8.92
C GLY A 65 -1.43 10.94 -10.04
N MET A 66 -0.15 10.71 -9.74
CA MET A 66 0.92 10.78 -10.74
C MET A 66 0.77 9.70 -11.82
N ALA A 67 0.47 8.46 -11.46
CA ALA A 67 0.25 7.39 -12.43
C ALA A 67 -0.96 7.68 -13.34
N ALA A 68 -2.05 8.20 -12.77
CA ALA A 68 -3.23 8.57 -13.54
C ALA A 68 -2.92 9.70 -14.55
N LEU A 69 -2.15 10.72 -14.15
CA LEU A 69 -1.69 11.79 -15.06
C LEU A 69 -0.81 11.22 -16.17
N ILE A 70 0.16 10.38 -15.84
CA ILE A 70 1.05 9.73 -16.84
C ILE A 70 0.22 8.93 -17.84
N VAL A 71 -0.75 8.15 -17.39
CA VAL A 71 -1.62 7.34 -18.27
C VAL A 71 -2.47 8.22 -19.18
N LEU A 72 -2.93 9.39 -18.70
CA LEU A 72 -3.75 10.31 -19.51
C LEU A 72 -2.97 11.03 -20.62
N ILE A 73 -1.65 11.24 -20.43
CA ILE A 73 -0.81 11.98 -21.38
C ILE A 73 0.10 11.08 -22.22
N THR A 74 0.27 9.82 -21.82
CA THR A 74 1.23 8.91 -22.46
C THR A 74 0.50 7.79 -23.21
N PRO A 75 0.81 7.55 -24.49
CA PRO A 75 0.29 6.41 -25.21
C PRO A 75 0.64 5.08 -24.51
N CYS A 76 -0.31 4.15 -24.42
CA CYS A 76 -0.14 2.88 -23.71
C CYS A 76 1.13 2.11 -24.11
N ARG A 77 1.52 2.16 -25.39
CA ARG A 77 2.75 1.52 -25.91
C ARG A 77 4.03 2.06 -25.27
N ARG A 78 4.04 3.29 -24.77
CA ARG A 78 5.21 3.95 -24.13
C ARG A 78 5.25 3.75 -22.62
N LEU A 79 4.18 3.27 -21.99
CA LEU A 79 4.12 3.08 -20.53
C LEU A 79 5.23 2.16 -20.00
N PRO A 80 5.58 1.04 -20.65
CA PRO A 80 6.71 0.22 -20.19
C PRO A 80 8.04 0.98 -20.15
N VAL A 81 8.29 1.87 -21.12
CA VAL A 81 9.48 2.71 -21.17
C VAL A 81 9.47 3.73 -20.02
N VAL A 82 8.29 4.31 -19.73
CA VAL A 82 8.13 5.24 -18.59
C VAL A 82 8.39 4.52 -17.27
N VAL A 83 7.88 3.30 -17.10
CA VAL A 83 8.15 2.48 -15.90
C VAL A 83 9.66 2.24 -15.75
N ALA A 84 10.33 1.79 -16.82
CA ALA A 84 11.78 1.57 -16.81
C ALA A 84 12.54 2.85 -16.48
N ALA A 85 12.16 3.98 -17.10
CA ALA A 85 12.79 5.27 -16.84
C ALA A 85 12.66 5.69 -15.36
N ILE A 86 11.46 5.59 -14.78
CA ILE A 86 11.23 5.90 -13.36
C ILE A 86 12.13 5.05 -12.47
N LEU A 87 12.22 3.74 -12.72
CA LEU A 87 12.99 2.82 -11.92
C LEU A 87 14.50 3.10 -12.03
N LEU A 88 15.01 3.37 -13.24
CA LEU A 88 16.43 3.69 -13.47
C LEU A 88 16.81 5.04 -12.91
N ILE A 89 15.97 6.07 -13.11
CA ILE A 89 16.21 7.42 -12.54
C ILE A 89 16.25 7.34 -11.02
N TYR A 90 15.30 6.65 -10.40
CA TYR A 90 15.28 6.50 -8.95
C TYR A 90 16.51 5.76 -8.41
N TRP A 91 16.93 4.69 -9.07
CA TRP A 91 18.17 4.00 -8.74
C TRP A 91 19.37 4.92 -8.85
N GLY A 92 19.47 5.68 -9.95
CA GLY A 92 20.53 6.68 -10.13
C GLY A 92 20.52 7.75 -9.04
N ILE A 93 19.35 8.30 -8.67
CA ILE A 93 19.23 9.28 -7.58
C ILE A 93 19.80 8.70 -6.28
N LEU A 94 19.41 7.49 -5.88
CA LEU A 94 19.92 6.90 -4.65
C LEU A 94 21.42 6.62 -4.72
N TYR A 95 21.90 6.12 -5.85
CA TYR A 95 23.29 5.75 -6.04
C TYR A 95 24.22 6.98 -6.01
N PHE A 96 23.88 8.05 -6.75
CA PHE A 96 24.74 9.21 -6.91
C PHE A 96 24.58 10.27 -5.81
N LEU A 97 23.39 10.35 -5.19
CA LEU A 97 23.10 11.34 -4.13
C LEU A 97 23.10 10.72 -2.71
N GLY A 98 23.23 9.42 -2.60
CA GLY A 98 23.45 8.73 -1.32
C GLY A 98 24.89 8.91 -0.85
N GLY A 99 25.12 8.71 0.45
CA GLY A 99 26.45 8.74 1.05
C GLY A 99 27.30 7.50 0.71
N PRO A 100 28.33 7.21 1.52
CA PRO A 100 29.26 6.10 1.26
C PRO A 100 28.57 4.73 1.14
N ASP A 101 27.47 4.52 1.87
CA ASP A 101 26.57 3.38 1.70
C ASP A 101 25.20 3.91 1.32
N PRO A 102 24.91 4.04 -0.01
CA PRO A 102 23.74 4.77 -0.51
C PRO A 102 22.39 4.09 -0.18
N TYR A 103 22.40 2.86 0.29
CA TYR A 103 21.18 2.10 0.61
C TYR A 103 21.00 1.85 2.10
N SER A 104 21.91 2.34 2.94
CA SER A 104 21.78 2.22 4.39
C SER A 104 20.76 3.18 4.97
N LEU A 105 20.30 2.89 6.19
CA LEU A 105 19.32 3.72 6.88
C LEU A 105 19.83 5.15 7.12
N HIS A 106 21.13 5.34 7.34
CA HIS A 106 21.68 6.63 7.77
C HIS A 106 22.11 7.55 6.64
N THR A 107 22.48 7.00 5.48
CA THR A 107 23.16 7.74 4.41
C THR A 107 22.42 7.78 3.08
N ASN A 108 21.22 7.16 3.01
CA ASN A 108 20.45 7.17 1.77
C ASN A 108 19.87 8.55 1.43
N ALA A 109 19.77 8.84 0.14
CA ALA A 109 19.31 10.14 -0.36
C ALA A 109 17.87 10.49 0.05
N THR A 110 17.00 9.49 0.38
CA THR A 110 15.62 9.79 0.77
C THR A 110 15.55 10.55 2.08
N ILE A 111 16.44 10.27 3.04
CA ILE A 111 16.50 10.99 4.32
C ILE A 111 16.79 12.46 4.10
N ALA A 112 17.88 12.75 3.35
CA ALA A 112 18.29 14.14 3.09
C ALA A 112 17.18 14.93 2.38
N PHE A 113 16.56 14.30 1.38
CA PHE A 113 15.47 14.91 0.61
C PHE A 113 14.22 15.16 1.45
N ASP A 114 13.75 14.13 2.17
CA ASP A 114 12.51 14.22 2.95
C ASP A 114 12.66 15.17 4.14
N ARG A 115 13.85 15.21 4.80
CA ARG A 115 14.17 16.18 5.86
C ARG A 115 14.18 17.63 5.35
N ALA A 116 14.74 17.85 4.16
CA ALA A 116 14.79 19.20 3.57
C ALA A 116 13.40 19.76 3.25
N ILE A 117 12.44 18.90 2.88
CA ILE A 117 11.09 19.34 2.49
C ILE A 117 10.12 19.36 3.67
N LEU A 118 10.14 18.32 4.51
CA LEU A 118 9.13 18.12 5.56
C LEU A 118 9.62 18.58 6.94
N GLY A 119 10.94 18.65 7.16
CA GLY A 119 11.53 18.81 8.49
C GLY A 119 11.53 17.49 9.29
N GLU A 120 12.46 17.38 10.24
CA GLU A 120 12.66 16.14 11.03
C GLU A 120 11.46 15.78 11.89
N ASN A 121 10.75 16.77 12.42
CA ASN A 121 9.61 16.60 13.31
C ASN A 121 8.39 15.97 12.62
N HIS A 122 8.32 16.07 11.29
CA HIS A 122 7.19 15.57 10.49
C HIS A 122 7.46 14.22 9.82
N LEU A 123 8.61 13.61 10.13
CA LEU A 123 8.99 12.28 9.66
C LEU A 123 8.66 11.20 10.69
N TYR A 124 8.63 9.95 10.24
CA TYR A 124 8.43 8.79 11.10
C TYR A 124 9.67 8.53 11.98
N GLN A 125 9.48 8.38 13.30
CA GLN A 125 10.55 8.19 14.27
C GLN A 125 10.79 6.72 14.67
N GLY A 126 10.05 5.79 14.10
CA GLY A 126 10.06 4.38 14.53
C GLY A 126 11.32 3.58 14.18
N PHE A 127 12.27 4.17 13.43
CA PHE A 127 13.58 3.56 13.15
C PHE A 127 14.69 4.08 14.09
N GLY A 128 14.35 4.89 15.10
CA GLY A 128 15.32 5.52 15.99
C GLY A 128 15.98 6.78 15.41
N ILE A 129 15.68 7.10 14.17
CA ILE A 129 16.07 8.34 13.47
C ILE A 129 14.88 8.87 12.67
N PRO A 130 14.82 10.17 12.35
CA PRO A 130 13.78 10.74 11.48
C PRO A 130 13.92 10.22 10.05
N PHE A 131 13.23 9.13 9.74
CA PHE A 131 13.19 8.49 8.43
C PHE A 131 11.78 8.02 8.10
N ASP A 132 11.22 8.49 7.00
CA ASP A 132 9.87 8.05 6.59
C ASP A 132 9.94 6.98 5.50
N PRO A 133 9.56 5.71 5.81
CA PRO A 133 9.52 4.64 4.81
C PRO A 133 8.48 4.91 3.73
N GLU A 134 7.51 5.79 3.97
CA GLU A 134 6.53 6.29 3.00
C GLU A 134 6.82 7.72 2.54
N GLY A 135 8.09 8.15 2.55
CA GLY A 135 8.53 9.50 2.21
C GLY A 135 8.20 9.96 0.78
N ILE A 136 8.47 11.23 0.50
CA ILE A 136 8.16 11.86 -0.79
C ILE A 136 9.01 11.23 -1.90
N LEU A 137 10.34 11.17 -1.70
CA LEU A 137 11.25 10.68 -2.73
C LEU A 137 10.99 9.20 -3.03
N SER A 138 10.79 8.37 -2.00
CA SER A 138 10.47 6.94 -2.15
C SER A 138 9.04 6.69 -2.70
N SER A 139 8.22 7.72 -2.82
CA SER A 139 6.93 7.63 -3.54
C SER A 139 7.09 7.60 -5.06
N LEU A 140 8.23 8.06 -5.61
CA LEU A 140 8.49 8.01 -7.05
C LEU A 140 8.46 6.58 -7.63
N PRO A 141 9.20 5.58 -7.10
CA PRO A 141 9.11 4.21 -7.62
C PRO A 141 7.75 3.55 -7.31
N SER A 142 6.98 4.04 -6.36
CA SER A 142 5.60 3.55 -6.14
C SER A 142 4.66 3.91 -7.30
N VAL A 143 4.96 4.98 -8.06
CA VAL A 143 4.27 5.29 -9.33
C VAL A 143 4.48 4.17 -10.34
N ALA A 144 5.73 3.68 -10.48
CA ALA A 144 6.03 2.54 -11.35
C ALA A 144 5.26 1.28 -10.92
N THR A 145 5.09 1.04 -9.61
CA THR A 145 4.25 -0.05 -9.10
C THR A 145 2.78 0.09 -9.55
N VAL A 146 2.23 1.31 -9.53
CA VAL A 146 0.85 1.55 -10.00
C VAL A 146 0.75 1.37 -11.51
N LEU A 147 1.72 1.87 -12.28
CA LEU A 147 1.76 1.73 -13.75
C LEU A 147 1.90 0.25 -14.17
N THR A 148 2.71 -0.53 -13.47
CA THR A 148 2.82 -1.99 -13.71
C THR A 148 1.49 -2.68 -13.48
N GLY A 149 0.79 -2.32 -12.39
CA GLY A 149 -0.56 -2.83 -12.14
C GLY A 149 -1.57 -2.38 -13.21
N TYR A 150 -1.43 -1.18 -13.78
CA TYR A 150 -2.24 -0.71 -14.90
C TYR A 150 -2.00 -1.56 -16.15
N LEU A 151 -0.75 -1.83 -16.49
CA LEU A 151 -0.37 -2.71 -17.60
C LEU A 151 -0.90 -4.14 -17.42
N ALA A 152 -0.84 -4.69 -16.20
CA ALA A 152 -1.43 -5.98 -15.89
C ALA A 152 -2.96 -5.99 -16.11
N GLY A 153 -3.67 -4.92 -15.69
CA GLY A 153 -5.09 -4.76 -15.96
C GLY A 153 -5.43 -4.70 -17.45
N MET A 154 -4.61 -3.99 -18.24
CA MET A 154 -4.71 -3.90 -19.69
C MET A 154 -4.53 -5.29 -20.35
N MET A 155 -3.49 -6.02 -19.96
CA MET A 155 -3.25 -7.37 -20.46
C MET A 155 -4.43 -8.31 -20.23
N ILE A 156 -5.01 -8.28 -19.02
CA ILE A 156 -6.17 -9.11 -18.68
C ILE A 156 -7.38 -8.76 -19.54
N SER A 157 -7.58 -7.46 -19.84
CA SER A 157 -8.72 -6.99 -20.61
C SER A 157 -8.61 -7.25 -22.12
N GLU A 158 -7.39 -7.18 -22.66
CA GLU A 158 -7.14 -7.30 -24.10
C GLU A 158 -6.83 -8.73 -24.54
N THR A 159 -6.57 -9.63 -23.61
CA THR A 159 -6.24 -11.02 -23.87
C THR A 159 -7.47 -11.93 -23.70
N ALA A 160 -7.57 -12.98 -24.52
CA ALA A 160 -8.59 -13.99 -24.33
C ALA A 160 -8.51 -14.60 -22.91
N ARG A 161 -9.67 -14.83 -22.31
CA ARG A 161 -9.81 -15.19 -20.87
C ARG A 161 -8.97 -16.39 -20.46
N ASP A 162 -8.82 -17.36 -21.34
CA ASP A 162 -8.03 -18.58 -21.13
C ASP A 162 -6.51 -18.33 -21.21
N ARG A 163 -6.08 -17.35 -21.98
CA ARG A 163 -4.67 -16.99 -22.18
C ARG A 163 -4.15 -15.95 -21.18
N ALA A 164 -5.03 -15.15 -20.59
CA ALA A 164 -4.66 -14.09 -19.66
C ALA A 164 -3.80 -14.59 -18.47
N PRO A 165 -4.10 -15.73 -17.80
CA PRO A 165 -3.24 -16.25 -16.73
C PRO A 165 -1.86 -16.65 -17.21
N VAL A 166 -1.74 -17.21 -18.43
CA VAL A 166 -0.45 -17.62 -18.98
C VAL A 166 0.46 -16.41 -19.24
N GLN A 167 -0.10 -15.37 -19.89
CA GLN A 167 0.66 -14.14 -20.13
C GLN A 167 1.06 -13.46 -18.82
N LEU A 168 0.13 -13.38 -17.87
CA LEU A 168 0.40 -12.77 -16.57
C LEU A 168 1.45 -13.56 -15.79
N SER A 169 1.46 -14.90 -15.89
CA SER A 169 2.49 -15.75 -15.30
C SER A 169 3.85 -15.52 -15.95
N PHE A 170 3.92 -15.39 -17.27
CA PHE A 170 5.16 -15.09 -17.98
C PHE A 170 5.77 -13.76 -17.49
N PHE A 171 4.97 -12.69 -17.47
CA PHE A 171 5.40 -11.40 -16.91
C PHE A 171 5.80 -11.52 -15.43
N GLY A 172 5.03 -12.27 -14.66
CA GLY A 172 5.32 -12.53 -13.26
C GLY A 172 6.69 -13.16 -13.04
N ILE A 173 7.01 -14.20 -13.83
CA ILE A 173 8.32 -14.87 -13.77
C ILE A 173 9.44 -13.91 -14.17
N VAL A 174 9.30 -13.22 -15.33
CA VAL A 174 10.31 -12.30 -15.83
C VAL A 174 10.60 -11.17 -14.80
N PHE A 175 9.56 -10.57 -14.24
CA PHE A 175 9.72 -9.48 -13.27
C PHE A 175 10.29 -9.98 -11.93
N THR A 176 9.89 -11.16 -11.46
CA THR A 176 10.44 -11.76 -10.24
C THR A 176 11.94 -12.04 -10.42
N ILE A 177 12.34 -12.65 -11.52
CA ILE A 177 13.75 -12.94 -11.81
C ILE A 177 14.54 -11.65 -11.99
N ALA A 178 14.04 -10.69 -12.77
CA ALA A 178 14.70 -9.41 -12.99
C ALA A 178 14.88 -8.63 -11.67
N GLY A 179 13.83 -8.58 -10.82
CA GLY A 179 13.90 -7.93 -9.52
C GLY A 179 14.87 -8.63 -8.55
N TYR A 180 14.90 -9.96 -8.56
CA TYR A 180 15.83 -10.75 -7.77
C TYR A 180 17.28 -10.50 -8.20
N LEU A 181 17.58 -10.59 -9.49
CA LEU A 181 18.91 -10.35 -10.03
C LEU A 181 19.38 -8.91 -9.80
N TRP A 182 18.50 -7.93 -10.03
CA TRP A 182 18.83 -6.53 -9.71
C TRP A 182 19.07 -6.32 -8.21
N GLY A 183 18.45 -7.15 -7.37
CA GLY A 183 18.62 -7.13 -5.92
C GLY A 183 20.06 -7.33 -5.43
N PHE A 184 20.95 -7.94 -6.23
CA PHE A 184 22.38 -8.07 -5.91
C PHE A 184 23.15 -6.74 -6.00
N ILE A 185 22.66 -5.80 -6.81
CA ILE A 185 23.29 -4.48 -7.01
C ILE A 185 22.50 -3.39 -6.27
N PHE A 186 21.19 -3.48 -6.31
CA PHE A 186 20.25 -2.57 -5.64
C PHE A 186 19.35 -3.39 -4.71
N PRO A 187 19.68 -3.51 -3.41
CA PRO A 187 19.01 -4.43 -2.48
C PRO A 187 17.50 -4.32 -2.50
N VAL A 188 16.80 -5.46 -2.42
CA VAL A 188 15.33 -5.50 -2.31
C VAL A 188 14.93 -4.93 -0.94
N ASN A 189 14.53 -3.66 -0.93
CA ASN A 189 14.26 -2.91 0.30
C ASN A 189 12.90 -2.21 0.22
N LYS A 190 11.96 -2.62 1.10
CA LYS A 190 10.62 -2.04 1.18
C LYS A 190 10.62 -0.60 1.72
N PRO A 191 11.33 -0.25 2.81
CA PRO A 191 11.42 1.13 3.31
C PRO A 191 11.89 2.14 2.27
N LEU A 192 12.88 1.80 1.45
CA LEU A 192 13.35 2.65 0.34
C LEU A 192 12.50 2.51 -0.92
N TRP A 193 11.63 1.52 -1.02
CA TRP A 193 10.84 1.19 -2.20
C TRP A 193 11.71 1.01 -3.45
N THR A 194 12.82 0.28 -3.30
CA THR A 194 13.85 0.13 -4.35
C THR A 194 13.28 -0.40 -5.66
N SER A 195 13.94 -0.10 -6.78
CA SER A 195 13.47 -0.55 -8.09
C SER A 195 13.46 -2.08 -8.23
N SER A 196 14.44 -2.76 -7.60
CA SER A 196 14.46 -4.22 -7.45
C SER A 196 13.23 -4.73 -6.67
N TYR A 197 12.87 -4.05 -5.56
CA TYR A 197 11.66 -4.37 -4.79
C TYR A 197 10.40 -4.21 -5.63
N VAL A 198 10.29 -3.14 -6.43
CA VAL A 198 9.14 -2.93 -7.33
C VAL A 198 8.99 -4.08 -8.32
N LEU A 199 10.05 -4.46 -9.03
CA LEU A 199 9.97 -5.57 -9.98
C LEU A 199 9.68 -6.89 -9.30
N TYR A 200 10.38 -7.19 -8.20
CA TYR A 200 10.22 -8.43 -7.47
C TYR A 200 8.78 -8.61 -6.96
N THR A 201 8.24 -7.58 -6.30
CA THR A 201 6.88 -7.65 -5.76
C THR A 201 5.80 -7.57 -6.83
N ALA A 202 6.00 -6.82 -7.91
CA ALA A 202 5.08 -6.81 -9.05
C ALA A 202 5.05 -8.17 -9.77
N GLY A 203 6.22 -8.84 -9.86
CA GLY A 203 6.31 -10.19 -10.40
C GLY A 203 5.51 -11.19 -9.56
N LEU A 204 5.77 -11.27 -8.25
CA LEU A 204 5.04 -12.15 -7.35
C LEU A 204 3.53 -11.86 -7.33
N ALA A 205 3.15 -10.57 -7.32
CA ALA A 205 1.74 -10.17 -7.39
C ALA A 205 1.07 -10.63 -8.69
N SER A 206 1.79 -10.56 -9.82
CA SER A 206 1.28 -11.03 -11.13
C SER A 206 1.10 -12.54 -11.15
N LEU A 207 2.02 -13.33 -10.58
CA LEU A 207 1.90 -14.77 -10.44
C LEU A 207 0.70 -15.16 -9.57
N LEU A 208 0.54 -14.49 -8.43
CA LEU A 208 -0.61 -14.72 -7.56
C LEU A 208 -1.91 -14.35 -8.27
N PHE A 209 -1.93 -13.24 -9.00
CA PHE A 209 -3.13 -12.81 -9.74
C PHE A 209 -3.48 -13.78 -10.87
N ALA A 210 -2.49 -14.29 -11.60
CA ALA A 210 -2.68 -15.34 -12.60
C ALA A 210 -3.30 -16.60 -11.98
N LEU A 211 -2.77 -17.04 -10.84
CA LEU A 211 -3.31 -18.19 -10.10
C LEU A 211 -4.78 -17.96 -9.67
N LEU A 212 -5.09 -16.76 -9.18
CA LEU A 212 -6.46 -16.42 -8.78
C LEU A 212 -7.43 -16.42 -9.97
N ILE A 213 -7.04 -15.85 -11.12
CA ILE A 213 -7.84 -15.89 -12.34
C ILE A 213 -8.06 -17.34 -12.78
N TYR A 214 -7.01 -18.16 -12.75
CA TYR A 214 -7.12 -19.58 -13.12
C TYR A 214 -8.07 -20.31 -12.20
N LEU A 215 -7.95 -20.18 -10.88
CA LEU A 215 -8.78 -20.91 -9.91
C LEU A 215 -10.23 -20.41 -9.89
N ILE A 216 -10.44 -19.09 -9.88
CA ILE A 216 -11.75 -18.48 -9.67
C ILE A 216 -12.51 -18.37 -11.00
N ASP A 217 -11.85 -17.88 -12.06
CA ASP A 217 -12.52 -17.52 -13.30
C ASP A 217 -12.56 -18.68 -14.30
N LEU A 218 -11.50 -19.50 -14.39
CA LEU A 218 -11.44 -20.63 -15.32
C LEU A 218 -11.95 -21.93 -14.68
N ARG A 219 -11.50 -22.25 -13.46
CA ARG A 219 -11.91 -23.47 -12.75
C ARG A 219 -13.22 -23.32 -11.97
N GLY A 220 -13.72 -22.10 -11.77
CA GLY A 220 -14.99 -21.85 -11.11
C GLY A 220 -14.99 -22.03 -9.59
N TYR A 221 -13.85 -22.15 -8.94
CA TYR A 221 -13.73 -22.28 -7.47
C TYR A 221 -14.01 -20.95 -6.77
N LYS A 222 -15.29 -20.53 -6.68
CA LYS A 222 -15.69 -19.20 -6.20
C LYS A 222 -16.03 -19.13 -4.70
N LYS A 223 -16.37 -20.25 -4.04
CA LYS A 223 -16.92 -20.21 -2.67
C LYS A 223 -15.97 -19.59 -1.65
N TRP A 224 -14.70 -19.94 -1.70
CA TRP A 224 -13.68 -19.42 -0.78
C TRP A 224 -13.31 -17.94 -1.04
N SER A 225 -13.54 -17.44 -2.24
CA SER A 225 -13.22 -16.05 -2.60
C SER A 225 -14.15 -15.02 -1.90
N LEU A 226 -15.26 -15.48 -1.27
CA LEU A 226 -16.14 -14.61 -0.50
C LEU A 226 -15.39 -13.86 0.59
N LEU A 227 -14.45 -14.53 1.29
CA LEU A 227 -13.64 -13.92 2.33
C LEU A 227 -12.94 -12.65 1.80
N PHE A 228 -12.26 -12.77 0.66
CA PHE A 228 -11.53 -11.66 0.05
C PHE A 228 -12.45 -10.64 -0.63
N SER A 229 -13.55 -11.09 -1.21
CA SER A 229 -14.54 -10.21 -1.85
C SER A 229 -15.18 -9.24 -0.86
N VAL A 230 -15.41 -9.67 0.38
CA VAL A 230 -15.93 -8.82 1.45
C VAL A 230 -14.98 -7.66 1.74
N PHE A 231 -13.68 -7.95 1.96
CA PHE A 231 -12.68 -6.91 2.16
C PHE A 231 -12.51 -6.02 0.92
N GLY A 232 -12.50 -6.63 -0.27
CA GLY A 232 -12.29 -5.92 -1.54
C GLY A 232 -13.40 -4.95 -1.93
N ARG A 233 -14.59 -5.02 -1.33
CA ARG A 233 -15.69 -4.09 -1.62
C ARG A 233 -15.58 -2.75 -0.89
N ASN A 234 -14.97 -2.74 0.30
CA ASN A 234 -14.77 -1.54 1.11
C ASN A 234 -13.34 -1.43 1.68
N PRO A 235 -12.28 -1.58 0.86
CA PRO A 235 -10.92 -1.73 1.37
C PRO A 235 -10.42 -0.49 2.13
N LEU A 236 -10.71 0.71 1.62
CA LEU A 236 -10.29 1.95 2.27
C LEU A 236 -11.00 2.16 3.61
N PHE A 237 -12.31 1.93 3.66
CA PHE A 237 -13.08 2.06 4.90
C PHE A 237 -12.57 1.10 5.98
N LEU A 238 -12.39 -0.18 5.63
CA LEU A 238 -11.91 -1.18 6.58
C LEU A 238 -10.46 -0.90 7.02
N PHE A 239 -9.62 -0.38 6.13
CA PHE A 239 -8.28 0.06 6.49
C PHE A 239 -8.32 1.22 7.51
N ILE A 240 -9.10 2.26 7.25
CA ILE A 240 -9.27 3.40 8.17
C ILE A 240 -9.76 2.90 9.54
N LEU A 241 -10.81 2.10 9.53
CA LEU A 241 -11.40 1.55 10.74
C LEU A 241 -10.39 0.71 11.55
N SER A 242 -9.59 -0.11 10.88
CA SER A 242 -8.57 -0.94 11.56
C SER A 242 -7.47 -0.10 12.20
N VAL A 243 -7.03 0.97 11.54
CA VAL A 243 -6.02 1.87 12.11
C VAL A 243 -6.58 2.68 13.28
N VAL A 244 -7.78 3.23 13.13
CA VAL A 244 -8.46 3.97 14.21
C VAL A 244 -8.69 3.06 15.41
N TRP A 245 -9.20 1.84 15.20
CA TRP A 245 -9.39 0.84 16.25
C TRP A 245 -8.09 0.52 16.98
N GLY A 246 -7.01 0.20 16.24
CA GLY A 246 -5.71 -0.13 16.82
C GLY A 246 -5.14 1.03 17.64
N LYS A 247 -5.24 2.27 17.14
CA LYS A 247 -4.82 3.47 17.88
C LYS A 247 -5.69 3.72 19.10
N THR A 248 -7.01 3.53 19.02
CA THR A 248 -7.94 3.66 20.15
C THR A 248 -7.56 2.70 21.27
N LEU A 249 -7.37 1.41 20.96
CA LEU A 249 -6.96 0.41 21.94
C LEU A 249 -5.59 0.71 22.58
N ARG A 250 -4.68 1.30 21.81
CA ARG A 250 -3.30 1.53 22.24
C ARG A 250 -3.11 2.85 22.97
N LEU A 251 -3.83 3.91 22.59
CA LEU A 251 -3.57 5.27 23.02
C LEU A 251 -4.69 5.88 23.90
N LEU A 252 -5.92 5.39 23.79
CA LEU A 252 -7.06 5.94 24.54
C LEU A 252 -7.56 5.02 25.66
N ILE A 253 -7.45 3.71 25.48
CA ILE A 253 -7.94 2.76 26.48
C ILE A 253 -6.80 2.32 27.37
N HIS A 254 -6.86 2.73 28.66
CA HIS A 254 -5.92 2.34 29.70
C HIS A 254 -6.68 1.66 30.83
N ILE A 255 -6.26 0.46 31.20
CA ILE A 255 -6.91 -0.40 32.20
C ILE A 255 -5.93 -0.62 33.34
N PRO A 256 -6.30 -0.36 34.61
CA PRO A 256 -5.44 -0.62 35.77
C PRO A 256 -5.06 -2.12 35.87
N ASP A 257 -3.80 -2.40 36.12
CA ASP A 257 -3.26 -3.78 36.26
C ASP A 257 -3.29 -4.29 37.70
N GLY A 258 -3.94 -3.56 38.63
CA GLY A 258 -3.98 -3.93 40.05
C GLY A 258 -2.64 -3.81 40.80
N ARG A 259 -1.54 -3.43 40.10
CA ARG A 259 -0.18 -3.26 40.65
C ARG A 259 0.33 -1.81 40.54
N ASN A 260 -0.55 -0.85 40.61
CA ASN A 260 -0.27 0.59 40.38
C ASN A 260 0.23 0.93 38.94
N ASN A 261 0.14 0.01 37.98
CA ASN A 261 0.44 0.25 36.58
C ASN A 261 -0.84 0.23 35.75
N THR A 262 -0.77 0.84 34.57
CA THR A 262 -1.86 0.80 33.57
C THR A 262 -1.40 0.06 32.32
N LEU A 263 -2.22 -0.87 31.85
CA LEU A 263 -2.03 -1.56 30.58
C LEU A 263 -2.83 -0.83 29.48
N THR A 264 -2.27 -0.77 28.28
CA THR A 264 -3.06 -0.34 27.13
C THR A 264 -4.16 -1.38 26.84
N GLY A 265 -5.30 -0.97 26.27
CA GLY A 265 -6.38 -1.89 25.93
C GLY A 265 -5.94 -3.06 25.04
N SER A 266 -4.98 -2.82 24.12
CA SER A 266 -4.40 -3.89 23.30
C SER A 266 -3.57 -4.87 24.14
N ALA A 267 -2.74 -4.38 25.06
CA ALA A 267 -1.95 -5.21 25.96
C ALA A 267 -2.85 -6.02 26.91
N TRP A 268 -3.88 -5.37 27.46
CA TRP A 268 -4.83 -6.02 28.35
C TRP A 268 -5.58 -7.16 27.65
N LEU A 269 -6.13 -6.91 26.45
CA LEU A 269 -6.80 -7.93 25.64
C LEU A 269 -5.85 -9.11 25.37
N TYR A 270 -4.62 -8.82 24.96
CA TYR A 270 -3.66 -9.87 24.67
C TYR A 270 -3.33 -10.71 25.92
N GLN A 271 -2.98 -10.06 27.02
CA GLN A 271 -2.50 -10.72 28.24
C GLN A 271 -3.59 -11.46 29.02
N ASN A 272 -4.84 -10.96 29.00
CA ASN A 272 -5.92 -11.53 29.82
C ASN A 272 -6.89 -12.42 29.02
N VAL A 273 -6.97 -12.26 27.70
CA VAL A 273 -7.94 -13.02 26.88
C VAL A 273 -7.25 -14.05 26.00
N PHE A 274 -6.16 -13.68 25.33
CA PHE A 274 -5.57 -14.52 24.28
C PHE A 274 -4.34 -15.32 24.73
N ALA A 275 -3.47 -14.74 25.54
CA ALA A 275 -2.26 -15.42 26.01
C ALA A 275 -2.54 -16.55 27.02
N PRO A 276 -3.48 -16.42 27.99
CA PRO A 276 -3.71 -17.46 28.98
C PRO A 276 -4.09 -18.83 28.40
N PRO A 277 -5.05 -18.95 27.44
CA PRO A 277 -5.45 -20.25 26.91
C PRO A 277 -4.48 -20.83 25.87
N ALA A 278 -3.66 -20.00 25.21
CA ALA A 278 -2.92 -20.43 24.01
C ALA A 278 -1.39 -20.25 24.13
N GLY A 279 -0.90 -19.61 25.19
CA GLY A 279 0.50 -19.22 25.34
C GLY A 279 0.89 -18.02 24.46
N ASN A 280 2.12 -17.55 24.59
CA ASN A 280 2.53 -16.27 23.96
C ASN A 280 2.45 -16.27 22.43
N LEU A 281 3.00 -17.28 21.76
CA LEU A 281 3.02 -17.33 20.29
C LEU A 281 1.63 -17.58 19.70
N ASN A 282 0.93 -18.61 20.18
CA ASN A 282 -0.39 -18.94 19.69
C ASN A 282 -1.43 -17.87 20.11
N GLY A 283 -1.27 -17.27 21.29
CA GLY A 283 -2.07 -16.15 21.77
C GLY A 283 -1.95 -14.93 20.86
N SER A 284 -0.73 -14.63 20.39
CA SER A 284 -0.50 -13.54 19.40
C SER A 284 -1.20 -13.83 18.07
N LEU A 285 -1.11 -15.08 17.58
CA LEU A 285 -1.82 -15.51 16.38
C LEU A 285 -3.35 -15.42 16.57
N ALA A 286 -3.87 -15.92 17.70
CA ALA A 286 -5.29 -15.88 18.02
C ALA A 286 -5.80 -14.41 18.10
N TYR A 287 -5.03 -13.52 18.72
CA TYR A 287 -5.32 -12.08 18.76
C TYR A 287 -5.40 -11.46 17.36
N ALA A 288 -4.45 -11.76 16.48
CA ALA A 288 -4.46 -11.27 15.11
C ALA A 288 -5.65 -11.81 14.31
N MET A 289 -5.94 -13.12 14.44
CA MET A 289 -7.08 -13.77 13.78
C MET A 289 -8.42 -13.21 14.26
N ALA A 290 -8.57 -12.95 15.56
CA ALA A 290 -9.78 -12.33 16.10
C ALA A 290 -10.04 -10.94 15.52
N HIS A 291 -8.99 -10.12 15.32
CA HIS A 291 -9.12 -8.82 14.66
C HIS A 291 -9.50 -8.95 13.18
N ILE A 292 -8.90 -9.89 12.45
CA ILE A 292 -9.27 -10.17 11.06
C ILE A 292 -10.75 -10.55 10.96
N ILE A 293 -11.21 -11.46 11.83
CA ILE A 293 -12.61 -11.91 11.87
C ILE A 293 -13.52 -10.73 12.23
N PHE A 294 -13.16 -9.93 13.23
CA PHE A 294 -13.94 -8.76 13.64
C PHE A 294 -14.14 -7.78 12.47
N PHE A 295 -13.08 -7.39 11.77
CA PHE A 295 -13.21 -6.50 10.61
C PHE A 295 -13.90 -7.16 9.44
N TRP A 296 -13.73 -8.48 9.26
CA TRP A 296 -14.47 -9.23 8.25
C TRP A 296 -15.96 -9.22 8.52
N LEU A 297 -16.40 -9.41 9.76
CA LEU A 297 -17.82 -9.36 10.14
C LEU A 297 -18.43 -7.99 9.84
N ILE A 298 -17.74 -6.91 10.17
CA ILE A 298 -18.17 -5.55 9.82
C ILE A 298 -18.27 -5.39 8.30
N GLY A 299 -17.24 -5.82 7.57
CA GLY A 299 -17.22 -5.83 6.11
C GLY A 299 -18.35 -6.67 5.51
N TYR A 300 -18.65 -7.82 6.11
CA TYR A 300 -19.72 -8.71 5.68
C TYR A 300 -21.11 -8.08 5.85
N VAL A 301 -21.36 -7.38 6.94
CA VAL A 301 -22.62 -6.62 7.15
C VAL A 301 -22.79 -5.57 6.05
N LEU A 302 -21.72 -4.78 5.76
CA LEU A 302 -21.74 -3.79 4.67
C LEU A 302 -21.95 -4.45 3.31
N TYR A 303 -21.27 -5.58 3.07
CA TYR A 303 -21.40 -6.36 1.84
C TYR A 303 -22.83 -6.85 1.62
N LYS A 304 -23.44 -7.45 2.65
CA LYS A 304 -24.83 -7.96 2.63
C LYS A 304 -25.85 -6.85 2.41
N ARG A 305 -25.61 -5.68 3.02
CA ARG A 305 -26.46 -4.48 2.86
C ARG A 305 -26.17 -3.69 1.58
N ARG A 306 -25.21 -4.13 0.74
CA ARG A 306 -24.77 -3.44 -0.49
C ARG A 306 -24.30 -2.01 -0.25
N ILE A 307 -23.75 -1.72 0.92
CA ILE A 307 -23.18 -0.42 1.25
C ILE A 307 -21.72 -0.40 0.78
N PHE A 308 -21.42 0.49 -0.15
CA PHE A 308 -20.07 0.67 -0.71
C PHE A 308 -19.61 2.10 -0.47
N VAL A 309 -18.60 2.24 0.41
CA VAL A 309 -17.97 3.54 0.69
C VAL A 309 -16.97 3.84 -0.43
N LYS A 310 -17.28 4.84 -1.25
CA LYS A 310 -16.44 5.26 -2.38
C LYS A 310 -15.81 6.62 -2.09
N VAL A 311 -14.54 6.76 -2.45
CA VAL A 311 -13.79 8.00 -2.42
C VAL A 311 -13.41 8.40 -3.84
#